data_9ec8baa04437433e14ee02a5b0d3a509
#
_entry.id   9ec8baa04437433e14ee02a5b0d3a509
#
_cell.length_a   1.000
_cell.length_b   1.000
_cell.length_c   1.000
_cell.angle_alpha   90.00
_cell.angle_beta   90.00
_cell.angle_gamma   90.00
#
_symmetry.space_group_name_H-M   'P 1'
#
loop_
_entity.id
_entity.type
_entity.pdbx_description
1 polymer ?
#
loop_
_entity_poly.entity_id
_entity_poly.type
_entity_poly.pdbx_seq_one_letter_code
_entity_poly.pdbx_strand_id
1 'polypeptide(L)'
;MRYLSFRKNSQIIAAGLLLADTNSILDLSHQSCIGLLGNTQPNLLDMVKLGLEPISKRIKESLKNDPPDKDAVIELKDVTFCAPIPNPGKIIGAAYNFTDALDERSLPYPKEPVIFIRSGLTTIGPYDPILIPPDVGNVGYEAELAVVMGKRALHVEPDVVMKLIAGFTAHNDVSGSGMIKEDKGNFVRGKNMPASAPFGPYLVTPDEIRNPYAIDIQLKVDGKTLQDGSTAKMYFKIAELISFISKQMPLEPGDIIATGTPGGLAMVHSPPAWLLPGQMVQVDLPGVGFLTNPVKQGVPYFEQ
;
A
#
# COMPACT_ATOMS: atom_id res chain seq x y z
N MET A 1 15.57 -4.09 2.47
CA MET A 1 15.54 -4.31 1.00
C MET A 1 14.23 -3.78 0.43
N ARG A 2 14.20 -3.43 -0.86
CA ARG A 2 13.01 -2.91 -1.54
C ARG A 2 12.60 -3.89 -2.63
N TYR A 3 11.58 -4.68 -2.36
CA TYR A 3 11.01 -5.63 -3.30
C TYR A 3 9.88 -4.97 -4.10
N LEU A 4 9.64 -5.47 -5.31
CA LEU A 4 8.52 -5.04 -6.14
C LEU A 4 7.92 -6.23 -6.89
N SER A 5 6.69 -6.07 -7.32
CA SER A 5 6.09 -6.96 -8.33
C SER A 5 6.06 -6.24 -9.66
N PHE A 6 6.42 -6.93 -10.74
CA PHE A 6 6.43 -6.37 -12.08
C PHE A 6 5.90 -7.37 -13.10
N ARG A 7 5.38 -6.85 -14.19
CA ARG A 7 4.81 -7.65 -15.28
C ARG A 7 5.87 -7.96 -16.32
N LYS A 8 6.17 -9.23 -16.52
CA LYS A 8 7.06 -9.70 -17.60
C LYS A 8 6.33 -9.79 -18.95
N ASN A 9 5.04 -10.16 -18.90
CA ASN A 9 4.12 -10.22 -20.05
C ASN A 9 2.67 -10.13 -19.53
N SER A 10 1.68 -10.31 -20.39
CA SER A 10 0.26 -10.19 -20.00
C SER A 10 -0.19 -11.16 -18.90
N GLN A 11 0.53 -12.24 -18.66
CA GLN A 11 0.10 -13.32 -17.75
C GLN A 11 1.01 -13.50 -16.54
N ILE A 12 2.30 -13.11 -16.62
CA ILE A 12 3.30 -13.41 -15.58
C ILE A 12 3.63 -12.14 -14.81
N ILE A 13 3.38 -12.18 -13.50
CA ILE A 13 3.85 -11.18 -12.53
C ILE A 13 4.98 -11.83 -11.73
N ALA A 14 6.17 -11.22 -11.78
CA ALA A 14 7.36 -11.68 -11.12
C ALA A 14 7.76 -10.75 -9.97
N ALA A 15 8.54 -11.28 -9.03
CA ALA A 15 9.21 -10.49 -7.99
C ALA A 15 10.53 -9.93 -8.52
N GLY A 16 10.80 -8.67 -8.18
CA GLY A 16 12.06 -8.00 -8.40
C GLY A 16 12.61 -7.40 -7.11
N LEU A 17 13.89 -7.13 -7.11
CA LEU A 17 14.58 -6.40 -6.05
C LEU A 17 15.21 -5.14 -6.63
N LEU A 18 14.89 -3.97 -6.07
CA LEU A 18 15.56 -2.73 -6.44
C LEU A 18 17.03 -2.82 -6.03
N LEU A 19 17.95 -2.61 -6.99
CA LEU A 19 19.39 -2.60 -6.73
C LEU A 19 19.79 -1.22 -6.18
N ALA A 20 20.68 -1.23 -5.19
CA ALA A 20 21.26 -0.01 -4.66
C ALA A 20 22.15 0.66 -5.73
N ASP A 21 22.18 2.00 -5.72
CA ASP A 21 23.02 2.83 -6.59
C ASP A 21 22.72 2.73 -8.10
N THR A 22 21.64 2.02 -8.48
CA THR A 22 21.26 1.89 -9.87
C THR A 22 19.76 2.15 -10.07
N ASN A 23 19.41 2.60 -11.29
CA ASN A 23 18.01 2.66 -11.73
C ASN A 23 17.59 1.33 -12.36
N SER A 24 17.87 0.22 -11.64
CA SER A 24 17.60 -1.12 -12.15
C SER A 24 17.11 -2.05 -11.05
N ILE A 25 16.51 -3.14 -11.46
CA ILE A 25 16.06 -4.23 -10.60
C ILE A 25 16.77 -5.53 -10.94
N LEU A 26 16.91 -6.39 -9.95
CA LEU A 26 17.21 -7.80 -10.13
C LEU A 26 15.92 -8.58 -10.33
N ASP A 27 15.71 -9.22 -11.46
CA ASP A 27 14.60 -10.13 -11.73
C ASP A 27 14.81 -11.43 -10.95
N LEU A 28 14.08 -11.60 -9.86
CA LEU A 28 14.17 -12.78 -9.01
C LEU A 28 13.58 -14.04 -9.65
N SER A 29 12.87 -13.91 -10.77
CA SER A 29 12.39 -15.05 -11.57
C SER A 29 13.40 -15.55 -12.62
N HIS A 30 14.54 -14.86 -12.77
CA HIS A 30 15.60 -15.33 -13.63
C HIS A 30 16.25 -16.62 -13.08
N GLN A 31 16.66 -17.53 -13.96
CA GLN A 31 17.21 -18.84 -13.58
C GLN A 31 18.38 -18.76 -12.60
N SER A 32 19.22 -17.73 -12.71
CA SER A 32 20.36 -17.52 -11.79
C SER A 32 19.93 -17.14 -10.37
N CYS A 33 18.69 -16.67 -10.18
CA CYS A 33 18.15 -16.23 -8.89
C CYS A 33 17.28 -17.27 -8.18
N ILE A 34 16.80 -18.30 -8.90
CA ILE A 34 15.83 -19.28 -8.34
C ILE A 34 16.40 -19.98 -7.11
N GLY A 35 17.67 -20.34 -7.10
CA GLY A 35 18.34 -20.97 -5.96
C GLY A 35 18.34 -20.10 -4.68
N LEU A 36 18.24 -18.77 -4.83
CA LEU A 36 18.19 -17.82 -3.73
C LEU A 36 16.83 -17.80 -3.03
N LEU A 37 15.78 -18.19 -3.74
CA LEU A 37 14.40 -18.16 -3.24
C LEU A 37 14.03 -19.38 -2.38
N GLY A 38 14.87 -20.44 -2.41
CA GLY A 38 14.55 -21.72 -1.77
C GLY A 38 13.44 -22.45 -2.54
N ASN A 39 12.42 -22.94 -1.84
CA ASN A 39 11.31 -23.71 -2.43
C ASN A 39 10.07 -22.86 -2.74
N THR A 40 10.24 -21.54 -2.96
CA THR A 40 9.10 -20.66 -3.27
C THR A 40 9.06 -20.26 -4.74
N GLN A 41 7.87 -19.88 -5.19
CA GLN A 41 7.70 -19.28 -6.50
C GLN A 41 8.31 -17.87 -6.56
N PRO A 42 8.80 -17.41 -7.71
CA PRO A 42 9.37 -16.08 -7.87
C PRO A 42 8.30 -14.99 -8.00
N ASN A 43 7.34 -14.99 -7.09
CA ASN A 43 6.38 -13.93 -6.89
C ASN A 43 6.41 -13.46 -5.43
N LEU A 44 6.13 -12.18 -5.21
CA LEU A 44 6.37 -11.55 -3.92
C LEU A 44 5.45 -12.09 -2.82
N LEU A 45 4.20 -12.46 -3.12
CA LEU A 45 3.28 -13.02 -2.13
C LEU A 45 3.79 -14.37 -1.58
N ASP A 46 4.26 -15.26 -2.42
CA ASP A 46 4.79 -16.55 -1.97
C ASP A 46 6.11 -16.39 -1.21
N MET A 47 6.95 -15.42 -1.61
CA MET A 47 8.14 -15.05 -0.85
C MET A 47 7.77 -14.52 0.54
N VAL A 48 6.74 -13.70 0.67
CA VAL A 48 6.21 -13.22 1.96
C VAL A 48 5.70 -14.37 2.81
N LYS A 49 4.95 -15.30 2.23
CA LYS A 49 4.45 -16.50 2.95
C LYS A 49 5.57 -17.40 3.47
N LEU A 50 6.65 -17.56 2.72
CA LEU A 50 7.83 -18.31 3.16
C LEU A 50 8.64 -17.53 4.23
N GLY A 51 8.57 -16.21 4.20
CA GLY A 51 9.35 -15.29 5.02
C GLY A 51 10.47 -14.60 4.24
N LEU A 52 10.43 -13.29 4.16
CA LEU A 52 11.41 -12.50 3.40
C LEU A 52 12.80 -12.49 4.03
N GLU A 53 12.92 -12.62 5.35
CA GLU A 53 14.21 -12.49 6.05
C GLU A 53 15.27 -13.50 5.57
N PRO A 54 15.02 -14.83 5.54
CA PRO A 54 15.99 -15.80 5.04
C PRO A 54 16.29 -15.62 3.55
N ILE A 55 15.30 -15.23 2.74
CA ILE A 55 15.49 -14.93 1.32
C ILE A 55 16.40 -13.71 1.16
N SER A 56 16.09 -12.61 1.87
CA SER A 56 16.89 -11.38 1.88
C SER A 56 18.35 -11.63 2.26
N LYS A 57 18.58 -12.51 3.26
CA LYS A 57 19.93 -12.87 3.69
C LYS A 57 20.69 -13.56 2.55
N ARG A 58 20.10 -14.59 1.91
CA ARG A 58 20.74 -15.31 0.79
C ARG A 58 21.04 -14.38 -0.39
N ILE A 59 20.10 -13.48 -0.74
CA ILE A 59 20.31 -12.50 -1.80
C ILE A 59 21.45 -11.53 -1.46
N LYS A 60 21.47 -10.99 -0.22
CA LYS A 60 22.55 -10.09 0.23
C LYS A 60 23.93 -10.77 0.17
N GLU A 61 24.02 -12.02 0.60
CA GLU A 61 25.24 -12.83 0.56
C GLU A 61 25.69 -13.10 -0.89
N SER A 62 24.77 -13.47 -1.76
CA SER A 62 25.07 -13.68 -3.19
C SER A 62 25.59 -12.40 -3.86
N LEU A 63 24.88 -11.27 -3.72
CA LEU A 63 25.28 -10.00 -4.33
C LEU A 63 26.58 -9.43 -3.76
N LYS A 64 27.00 -9.85 -2.56
CA LYS A 64 28.27 -9.45 -1.97
C LYS A 64 29.45 -10.21 -2.59
N ASN A 65 29.24 -11.46 -2.95
CA ASN A 65 30.30 -12.34 -3.43
C ASN A 65 30.48 -12.26 -4.95
N ASP A 66 29.36 -12.18 -5.68
CA ASP A 66 29.35 -12.15 -7.13
C ASP A 66 28.37 -11.07 -7.65
N PRO A 67 28.70 -10.35 -8.73
CA PRO A 67 27.75 -9.47 -9.36
C PRO A 67 26.57 -10.27 -9.94
N PRO A 68 25.37 -9.69 -10.00
CA PRO A 68 24.24 -10.38 -10.60
C PRO A 68 24.47 -10.66 -12.09
N ASP A 69 23.89 -11.75 -12.58
CA ASP A 69 23.84 -12.05 -14.00
C ASP A 69 23.23 -10.83 -14.74
N LYS A 70 23.90 -10.39 -15.82
CA LYS A 70 23.49 -9.22 -16.59
C LYS A 70 22.09 -9.38 -17.17
N ASP A 71 21.73 -10.61 -17.57
CA ASP A 71 20.41 -10.92 -18.13
C ASP A 71 19.29 -10.94 -17.08
N ALA A 72 19.67 -11.00 -15.79
CA ALA A 72 18.75 -10.87 -14.66
C ALA A 72 18.53 -9.41 -14.24
N VAL A 73 19.27 -8.45 -14.80
CA VAL A 73 19.16 -7.02 -14.45
C VAL A 73 18.31 -6.31 -15.49
N ILE A 74 17.26 -5.62 -15.05
CA ILE A 74 16.33 -4.87 -15.88
C ILE A 74 16.38 -3.39 -15.47
N GLU A 75 16.51 -2.48 -16.42
CA GLU A 75 16.44 -1.04 -16.12
C GLU A 75 15.02 -0.66 -15.66
N LEU A 76 14.94 0.22 -14.66
CA LEU A 76 13.67 0.61 -14.03
C LEU A 76 12.68 1.24 -15.02
N LYS A 77 13.17 1.94 -16.05
CA LYS A 77 12.35 2.52 -17.12
C LYS A 77 11.62 1.48 -17.97
N ASP A 78 12.15 0.24 -18.04
CA ASP A 78 11.60 -0.87 -18.81
C ASP A 78 10.67 -1.77 -17.97
N VAL A 79 10.50 -1.44 -16.67
CA VAL A 79 9.68 -2.18 -15.73
C VAL A 79 8.23 -1.72 -15.80
N THR A 80 7.31 -2.64 -16.04
CA THR A 80 5.88 -2.41 -15.82
C THR A 80 5.53 -2.82 -14.39
N PHE A 81 5.40 -1.84 -13.51
CA PHE A 81 5.08 -2.08 -12.11
C PHE A 81 3.69 -2.70 -11.93
N CYS A 82 3.58 -3.55 -10.90
CA CYS A 82 2.32 -3.98 -10.31
C CYS A 82 2.28 -3.53 -8.84
N ALA A 83 1.12 -3.62 -8.20
CA ALA A 83 1.09 -3.54 -6.73
C ALA A 83 2.06 -4.59 -6.14
N PRO A 84 2.79 -4.29 -5.06
CA PRO A 84 3.74 -5.25 -4.47
C PRO A 84 3.08 -6.59 -4.14
N ILE A 85 1.87 -6.56 -3.62
CA ILE A 85 0.98 -7.73 -3.44
C ILE A 85 -0.25 -7.50 -4.32
N PRO A 86 -0.29 -8.02 -5.56
CA PRO A 86 -1.35 -7.71 -6.52
C PRO A 86 -2.74 -8.23 -6.11
N ASN A 87 -2.77 -9.33 -5.36
CA ASN A 87 -4.01 -9.95 -4.88
C ASN A 87 -3.88 -10.25 -3.39
N PRO A 88 -3.92 -9.25 -2.51
CA PRO A 88 -3.93 -9.48 -1.07
C PRO A 88 -5.20 -10.23 -0.66
N GLY A 89 -5.11 -11.01 0.41
CA GLY A 89 -6.27 -11.71 0.97
C GLY A 89 -7.36 -10.74 1.39
N LYS A 90 -6.98 -9.76 2.20
CA LYS A 90 -7.83 -8.65 2.62
C LYS A 90 -6.98 -7.40 2.86
N ILE A 91 -7.62 -6.26 2.73
CA ILE A 91 -7.09 -4.97 3.10
C ILE A 91 -7.95 -4.47 4.26
N ILE A 92 -7.35 -4.21 5.41
CA ILE A 92 -8.03 -3.65 6.57
C ILE A 92 -7.59 -2.21 6.72
N GLY A 93 -8.52 -1.26 6.60
CA GLY A 93 -8.26 0.15 6.80
C GLY A 93 -8.61 0.62 8.20
N ALA A 94 -7.87 1.60 8.71
CA ALA A 94 -8.13 2.29 9.97
C ALA A 94 -8.70 3.68 9.70
N ALA A 95 -9.97 3.88 9.96
CA ALA A 95 -10.59 5.19 9.90
C ALA A 95 -10.30 5.99 11.18
N TYR A 96 -10.26 7.32 11.05
CA TYR A 96 -10.10 8.25 12.20
C TYR A 96 -8.83 8.01 13.03
N ASN A 97 -7.74 7.63 12.38
CA ASN A 97 -6.50 7.23 13.06
C ASN A 97 -5.40 8.29 13.06
N PHE A 98 -5.68 9.53 12.66
CA PHE A 98 -4.71 10.64 12.69
C PHE A 98 -5.26 11.84 13.44
N THR A 99 -4.47 12.36 14.37
CA THR A 99 -4.89 13.45 15.26
C THR A 99 -5.17 14.72 14.51
N ASP A 100 -4.34 15.10 13.54
CA ASP A 100 -4.53 16.29 12.70
C ASP A 100 -5.79 16.19 11.82
N ALA A 101 -6.09 15.01 11.26
CA ALA A 101 -7.32 14.77 10.50
C ALA A 101 -8.59 14.83 11.37
N LEU A 102 -8.49 14.46 12.64
CA LEU A 102 -9.60 14.59 13.60
C LEU A 102 -9.79 16.06 14.02
N ASP A 103 -8.67 16.76 14.34
CA ASP A 103 -8.68 18.14 14.80
C ASP A 103 -9.24 19.08 13.73
N GLU A 104 -8.80 18.97 12.47
CA GLU A 104 -9.29 19.82 11.36
C GLU A 104 -10.80 19.68 11.10
N ARG A 105 -11.37 18.52 11.45
CA ARG A 105 -12.80 18.21 11.30
C ARG A 105 -13.59 18.36 12.59
N SER A 106 -12.95 18.76 13.68
CA SER A 106 -13.55 18.88 15.02
C SER A 106 -14.25 17.57 15.45
N LEU A 107 -13.65 16.44 15.14
CA LEU A 107 -14.18 15.12 15.50
C LEU A 107 -13.61 14.63 16.84
N PRO A 108 -14.40 13.91 17.62
CA PRO A 108 -13.92 13.29 18.86
C PRO A 108 -12.90 12.18 18.54
N TYR A 109 -11.92 12.02 19.41
CA TYR A 109 -10.96 10.92 19.33
C TYR A 109 -11.66 9.61 19.64
N PRO A 110 -11.52 8.56 18.81
CA PRO A 110 -12.17 7.27 19.05
C PRO A 110 -11.57 6.57 20.27
N LYS A 111 -12.41 5.86 21.02
CA LYS A 111 -11.98 5.09 22.20
C LYS A 111 -11.21 3.81 21.83
N GLU A 112 -11.46 3.28 20.65
CA GLU A 112 -10.82 2.09 20.08
C GLU A 112 -10.68 2.25 18.55
N PRO A 113 -9.80 1.50 17.89
CA PRO A 113 -9.64 1.57 16.44
C PRO A 113 -10.95 1.33 15.69
N VAL A 114 -11.28 2.21 14.76
CA VAL A 114 -12.39 2.06 13.83
C VAL A 114 -11.84 1.42 12.57
N ILE A 115 -12.23 0.20 12.28
CA ILE A 115 -11.70 -0.57 11.15
C ILE A 115 -12.78 -0.89 10.11
N PHE A 116 -12.36 -1.04 8.87
CA PHE A 116 -13.19 -1.51 7.76
C PHE A 116 -12.38 -2.47 6.88
N ILE A 117 -13.08 -3.25 6.05
CA ILE A 117 -12.45 -4.19 5.13
C ILE A 117 -12.67 -3.73 3.70
N ARG A 118 -11.60 -3.79 2.91
CA ARG A 118 -11.62 -3.69 1.45
C ARG A 118 -11.30 -5.04 0.84
N SER A 119 -11.92 -5.32 -0.29
CA SER A 119 -11.56 -6.47 -1.13
C SER A 119 -10.17 -6.29 -1.73
N GLY A 120 -9.35 -7.33 -1.71
CA GLY A 120 -8.09 -7.36 -2.45
C GLY A 120 -8.24 -7.11 -3.95
N LEU A 121 -9.43 -7.35 -4.52
CA LEU A 121 -9.73 -7.11 -5.93
C LEU A 121 -9.81 -5.61 -6.31
N THR A 122 -9.83 -4.71 -5.33
CA THR A 122 -9.75 -3.26 -5.60
C THR A 122 -8.34 -2.76 -5.84
N THR A 123 -7.34 -3.63 -5.62
CA THR A 123 -5.90 -3.29 -5.69
C THR A 123 -5.47 -2.98 -7.12
N ILE A 124 -4.72 -1.88 -7.27
CA ILE A 124 -4.01 -1.51 -8.48
C ILE A 124 -2.56 -1.12 -8.13
N GLY A 125 -1.69 -1.20 -9.13
CA GLY A 125 -0.28 -0.82 -8.99
C GLY A 125 0.01 0.64 -9.34
N PRO A 126 1.29 1.04 -9.26
CA PRO A 126 1.75 2.31 -9.80
C PRO A 126 1.39 2.45 -11.28
N TYR A 127 1.01 3.67 -11.67
CA TYR A 127 0.60 4.05 -13.04
C TYR A 127 -0.70 3.42 -13.55
N ASP A 128 -1.27 2.44 -12.87
CA ASP A 128 -2.62 1.96 -13.18
C ASP A 128 -3.65 3.07 -12.93
N PRO A 129 -4.71 3.18 -13.74
CA PRO A 129 -5.71 4.22 -13.55
C PRO A 129 -6.62 3.96 -12.34
N ILE A 130 -6.79 4.99 -11.50
CA ILE A 130 -7.92 5.05 -10.57
C ILE A 130 -9.18 5.25 -11.41
N LEU A 131 -10.18 4.37 -11.26
CA LEU A 131 -11.42 4.46 -12.01
C LEU A 131 -12.53 5.08 -11.15
N ILE A 132 -13.13 6.16 -11.66
CA ILE A 132 -14.26 6.83 -11.01
C ILE A 132 -15.51 6.57 -11.83
N PRO A 133 -16.44 5.69 -11.37
CA PRO A 133 -17.74 5.55 -11.99
C PRO A 133 -18.53 6.86 -11.91
N PRO A 134 -19.33 7.22 -12.93
CA PRO A 134 -20.01 8.52 -12.99
C PRO A 134 -21.10 8.70 -11.92
N ASP A 135 -21.60 7.61 -11.36
CA ASP A 135 -22.71 7.53 -10.43
C ASP A 135 -22.32 7.34 -8.95
N VAL A 136 -21.01 7.43 -8.62
CA VAL A 136 -20.55 7.29 -7.23
C VAL A 136 -20.53 8.60 -6.42
N GLY A 137 -20.81 9.72 -7.08
CA GLY A 137 -20.74 11.04 -6.46
C GLY A 137 -19.30 11.48 -6.18
N ASN A 138 -19.09 12.12 -5.04
CA ASN A 138 -17.78 12.66 -4.65
C ASN A 138 -16.79 11.56 -4.31
N VAL A 139 -15.60 11.60 -4.92
CA VAL A 139 -14.49 10.66 -4.66
C VAL A 139 -13.32 11.40 -4.04
N GLY A 140 -12.88 10.93 -2.88
CA GLY A 140 -11.74 11.46 -2.13
C GLY A 140 -10.48 10.62 -2.31
N TYR A 141 -9.38 11.15 -1.79
CA TYR A 141 -8.05 10.54 -1.72
C TYR A 141 -7.61 10.49 -0.26
N GLU A 142 -6.75 9.54 0.08
CA GLU A 142 -6.21 9.35 1.42
C GLU A 142 -4.82 8.72 1.32
N ALA A 143 -3.75 9.55 1.43
CA ALA A 143 -2.37 9.06 1.44
C ALA A 143 -2.05 8.37 2.76
N GLU A 144 -1.53 7.15 2.70
CA GLU A 144 -1.31 6.31 3.86
C GLU A 144 0.01 5.54 3.80
N LEU A 145 0.59 5.29 4.97
CA LEU A 145 1.50 4.18 5.15
C LEU A 145 0.68 2.89 5.26
N ALA A 146 1.02 1.88 4.48
CA ALA A 146 0.42 0.56 4.59
C ALA A 146 1.44 -0.47 5.08
N VAL A 147 0.98 -1.42 5.88
CA VAL A 147 1.75 -2.53 6.43
C VAL A 147 1.34 -3.82 5.74
N VAL A 148 2.29 -4.62 5.28
CA VAL A 148 2.06 -5.96 4.76
C VAL A 148 2.41 -6.98 5.82
N MET A 149 1.46 -7.85 6.16
CA MET A 149 1.68 -8.93 7.12
C MET A 149 2.62 -9.99 6.54
N GLY A 150 3.59 -10.42 7.33
CA GLY A 150 4.56 -11.46 6.97
C GLY A 150 4.30 -12.81 7.62
N LYS A 151 3.59 -12.80 8.74
CA LYS A 151 3.24 -13.99 9.51
C LYS A 151 1.80 -13.92 9.96
N ARG A 152 1.20 -15.07 10.20
CA ARG A 152 -0.14 -15.16 10.77
C ARG A 152 -0.18 -14.49 12.15
N ALA A 153 -1.23 -13.70 12.38
CA ALA A 153 -1.52 -13.07 13.67
C ALA A 153 -2.97 -13.33 14.07
N LEU A 154 -3.17 -13.88 15.26
CA LEU A 154 -4.46 -14.10 15.90
C LEU A 154 -4.27 -13.96 17.41
N HIS A 155 -5.00 -13.03 18.04
CA HIS A 155 -4.90 -12.70 19.47
C HIS A 155 -3.47 -12.38 19.92
N VAL A 156 -2.73 -11.58 19.11
CA VAL A 156 -1.35 -11.21 19.45
C VAL A 156 -1.28 -9.92 20.27
N GLU A 157 -0.31 -9.85 21.17
CA GLU A 157 -0.04 -8.65 21.95
C GLU A 157 0.83 -7.64 21.16
N PRO A 158 0.78 -6.32 21.49
CA PRO A 158 1.46 -5.30 20.70
C PRO A 158 2.98 -5.47 20.58
N ASP A 159 3.65 -6.02 21.59
CA ASP A 159 5.12 -6.18 21.66
C ASP A 159 5.69 -7.17 20.64
N VAL A 160 4.86 -8.09 20.12
CA VAL A 160 5.29 -9.06 19.11
C VAL A 160 4.97 -8.63 17.67
N VAL A 161 4.08 -7.65 17.48
CA VAL A 161 3.53 -7.27 16.18
C VAL A 161 4.62 -6.95 15.15
N MET A 162 5.65 -6.18 15.52
CA MET A 162 6.69 -5.76 14.59
C MET A 162 7.49 -6.95 14.00
N LYS A 163 7.52 -8.09 14.66
CA LYS A 163 8.16 -9.34 14.18
C LYS A 163 7.28 -10.13 13.20
N LEU A 164 6.03 -9.71 13.03
CA LEU A 164 5.04 -10.34 12.14
C LEU A 164 4.88 -9.58 10.82
N ILE A 165 5.51 -8.42 10.67
CA ILE A 165 5.43 -7.56 9.50
C ILE A 165 6.46 -7.99 8.45
N ALA A 166 6.02 -8.12 7.19
CA ALA A 166 6.90 -8.34 6.04
C ALA A 166 7.55 -7.03 5.57
N GLY A 167 6.82 -5.94 5.63
CA GLY A 167 7.31 -4.63 5.20
C GLY A 167 6.22 -3.57 5.12
N PHE A 168 6.62 -2.44 4.55
CA PHE A 168 5.79 -1.24 4.38
C PHE A 168 5.68 -0.87 2.91
N THR A 169 4.58 -0.20 2.55
CA THR A 169 4.34 0.31 1.19
C THR A 169 3.52 1.59 1.25
N ALA A 170 3.60 2.43 0.22
CA ALA A 170 2.69 3.56 0.09
C ALA A 170 1.32 3.10 -0.42
N HIS A 171 0.27 3.79 0.02
CA HIS A 171 -1.12 3.51 -0.34
C HIS A 171 -1.88 4.82 -0.56
N ASN A 172 -2.87 4.76 -1.44
CA ASN A 172 -3.91 5.78 -1.54
C ASN A 172 -5.28 5.11 -1.34
N ASP A 173 -5.90 5.35 -0.19
CA ASP A 173 -7.20 4.76 0.15
C ASP A 173 -8.35 5.56 -0.49
N VAL A 174 -8.44 5.48 -1.85
CA VAL A 174 -9.45 6.21 -2.62
C VAL A 174 -10.85 5.81 -2.19
N SER A 175 -11.68 6.81 -1.92
CA SER A 175 -12.95 6.67 -1.23
C SER A 175 -14.10 7.27 -2.02
N GLY A 176 -15.14 6.51 -2.28
CA GLY A 176 -16.45 7.01 -2.72
C GLY A 176 -17.16 7.71 -1.56
N SER A 177 -16.72 8.93 -1.25
CA SER A 177 -17.23 9.69 -0.09
C SER A 177 -18.72 9.99 -0.19
N GLY A 178 -19.24 10.13 -1.42
CA GLY A 178 -20.68 10.25 -1.67
C GLY A 178 -21.45 9.03 -1.16
N MET A 179 -21.01 7.83 -1.54
CA MET A 179 -21.62 6.57 -1.10
C MET A 179 -21.52 6.36 0.40
N ILE A 180 -20.36 6.66 1.01
CA ILE A 180 -20.18 6.53 2.48
C ILE A 180 -21.18 7.43 3.21
N LYS A 181 -21.40 8.63 2.71
CA LYS A 181 -22.38 9.57 3.27
C LYS A 181 -23.82 9.04 3.14
N GLU A 182 -24.19 8.56 1.96
CA GLU A 182 -25.51 7.94 1.71
C GLU A 182 -25.76 6.74 2.61
N ASP A 183 -24.74 5.92 2.83
CA ASP A 183 -24.77 4.72 3.69
C ASP A 183 -24.61 5.05 5.19
N LYS A 184 -24.78 6.32 5.57
CA LYS A 184 -24.70 6.78 6.98
C LYS A 184 -23.40 6.39 7.68
N GLY A 185 -22.29 6.44 6.96
CA GLY A 185 -20.95 6.11 7.47
C GLY A 185 -20.53 4.66 7.30
N ASN A 186 -21.31 3.83 6.62
CA ASN A 186 -20.87 2.48 6.25
C ASN A 186 -19.85 2.56 5.11
N PHE A 187 -18.67 1.98 5.33
CA PHE A 187 -17.56 2.06 4.40
C PHE A 187 -17.64 1.06 3.23
N VAL A 188 -18.49 0.03 3.31
CA VAL A 188 -18.45 -1.13 2.39
C VAL A 188 -18.51 -0.70 0.93
N ARG A 189 -19.52 0.06 0.49
CA ARG A 189 -19.63 0.46 -0.92
C ARG A 189 -18.52 1.44 -1.33
N GLY A 190 -18.33 2.50 -0.55
CA GLY A 190 -17.41 3.58 -0.89
C GLY A 190 -15.93 3.20 -0.85
N LYS A 191 -15.56 2.16 -0.08
CA LYS A 191 -14.19 1.65 -0.01
C LYS A 191 -13.92 0.44 -0.92
N ASN A 192 -14.93 -0.06 -1.65
CA ASN A 192 -14.79 -1.23 -2.51
C ASN A 192 -15.08 -0.96 -3.99
N MET A 193 -14.92 0.29 -4.43
CA MET A 193 -14.96 0.61 -5.86
C MET A 193 -13.85 -0.13 -6.61
N PRO A 194 -14.10 -0.62 -7.84
CA PRO A 194 -13.05 -1.21 -8.67
C PRO A 194 -11.88 -0.23 -8.87
N ALA A 195 -10.65 -0.74 -8.90
CA ALA A 195 -9.44 0.04 -9.14
C ALA A 195 -9.30 1.29 -8.25
N SER A 196 -9.63 1.17 -6.96
CA SER A 196 -9.61 2.28 -5.99
C SER A 196 -8.62 2.09 -4.85
N ALA A 197 -7.76 1.07 -4.90
CA ALA A 197 -6.72 0.82 -3.90
C ALA A 197 -5.32 0.76 -4.53
N PRO A 198 -4.73 1.91 -4.93
CA PRO A 198 -3.35 1.96 -5.37
C PRO A 198 -2.36 1.60 -4.25
N PHE A 199 -1.41 0.69 -4.52
CA PHE A 199 -0.31 0.33 -3.63
C PHE A 199 1.03 0.33 -4.37
N GLY A 200 2.10 0.70 -3.68
CA GLY A 200 3.45 0.55 -4.21
C GLY A 200 4.32 1.80 -4.09
N PRO A 201 5.42 1.87 -4.90
CA PRO A 201 5.87 0.87 -5.87
C PRO A 201 6.56 -0.35 -5.24
N TYR A 202 7.01 -0.23 -3.98
CA TYR A 202 7.84 -1.23 -3.31
C TYR A 202 7.18 -1.79 -2.06
N LEU A 203 7.54 -3.01 -1.70
CA LEU A 203 7.50 -3.54 -0.35
C LEU A 203 8.88 -3.32 0.27
N VAL A 204 8.96 -2.41 1.23
CA VAL A 204 10.19 -2.04 1.94
C VAL A 204 10.28 -2.84 3.22
N THR A 205 11.33 -3.65 3.36
CA THR A 205 11.51 -4.48 4.57
C THR A 205 11.76 -3.62 5.83
N PRO A 206 11.38 -4.10 7.03
CA PRO A 206 11.46 -3.30 8.26
C PRO A 206 12.87 -2.79 8.60
N ASP A 207 13.93 -3.50 8.19
CA ASP A 207 15.32 -3.10 8.41
C ASP A 207 15.74 -1.83 7.61
N GLU A 208 14.99 -1.45 6.57
CA GLU A 208 15.20 -0.22 5.80
C GLU A 208 14.47 1.00 6.41
N ILE A 209 13.48 0.77 7.26
CA ILE A 209 12.66 1.82 7.88
C ILE A 209 13.13 2.08 9.31
N ARG A 210 13.91 3.15 9.48
CA ARG A 210 14.48 3.50 10.79
C ARG A 210 13.40 3.71 11.86
N ASN A 211 12.34 4.42 11.51
CA ASN A 211 11.23 4.70 12.42
C ASN A 211 9.92 4.85 11.62
N PRO A 212 9.00 3.88 11.68
CA PRO A 212 7.73 3.96 10.95
C PRO A 212 6.77 5.04 11.50
N TYR A 213 7.10 5.66 12.63
CA TYR A 213 6.34 6.74 13.26
C TYR A 213 6.95 8.13 13.02
N ALA A 214 7.85 8.26 12.03
CA ALA A 214 8.48 9.53 11.66
C ALA A 214 8.69 9.59 10.13
N ILE A 215 7.69 9.17 9.38
CA ILE A 215 7.66 9.21 7.92
C ILE A 215 6.71 10.34 7.51
N ASP A 216 7.20 11.26 6.68
CA ASP A 216 6.34 12.29 6.09
C ASP A 216 5.41 11.65 5.07
N ILE A 217 4.18 12.16 5.01
CA ILE A 217 3.13 11.70 4.10
C ILE A 217 2.65 12.88 3.30
N GLN A 218 2.88 12.87 1.99
CA GLN A 218 2.46 13.94 1.11
C GLN A 218 1.56 13.39 -0.01
N LEU A 219 0.48 14.12 -0.33
CA LEU A 219 -0.34 13.83 -1.51
C LEU A 219 -0.49 15.08 -2.36
N LYS A 220 -0.30 14.88 -3.67
CA LYS A 220 -0.51 15.94 -4.67
C LYS A 220 -1.53 15.50 -5.71
N VAL A 221 -2.34 16.44 -6.16
CA VAL A 221 -3.20 16.30 -7.34
C VAL A 221 -2.79 17.36 -8.35
N ASP A 222 -2.39 16.94 -9.55
CA ASP A 222 -1.87 17.82 -10.62
C ASP A 222 -0.75 18.75 -10.13
N GLY A 223 0.15 18.22 -9.29
CA GLY A 223 1.28 18.94 -8.70
C GLY A 223 0.94 19.85 -7.50
N LYS A 224 -0.35 20.06 -7.19
CA LYS A 224 -0.77 20.84 -6.01
C LYS A 224 -0.80 19.92 -4.78
N THR A 225 -0.06 20.27 -3.73
CA THR A 225 -0.09 19.58 -2.44
C THR A 225 -1.44 19.77 -1.77
N LEU A 226 -2.11 18.68 -1.43
CA LEU A 226 -3.41 18.65 -0.76
C LEU A 226 -3.36 17.97 0.61
N GLN A 227 -2.43 17.02 0.79
CA GLN A 227 -2.09 16.49 2.13
C GLN A 227 -0.59 16.67 2.37
N ASP A 228 -0.25 17.10 3.59
CA ASP A 228 1.13 17.25 4.06
C ASP A 228 1.16 16.98 5.56
N GLY A 229 1.53 15.78 5.93
CA GLY A 229 1.47 15.29 7.30
C GLY A 229 2.56 14.29 7.62
N SER A 230 2.42 13.56 8.71
CA SER A 230 3.41 12.58 9.14
C SER A 230 2.78 11.45 9.93
N THR A 231 3.35 10.23 9.83
CA THR A 231 2.98 9.08 10.66
C THR A 231 3.17 9.34 12.16
N ALA A 232 3.88 10.39 12.56
CA ALA A 232 3.97 10.82 13.96
C ALA A 232 2.60 11.20 14.55
N LYS A 233 1.65 11.63 13.68
CA LYS A 233 0.27 12.00 14.05
C LYS A 233 -0.69 10.82 14.15
N MET A 234 -0.22 9.61 13.87
CA MET A 234 -1.00 8.38 14.02
C MET A 234 -1.44 8.22 15.48
N TYR A 235 -2.76 8.12 15.71
CA TYR A 235 -3.35 8.04 17.05
C TYR A 235 -3.14 6.67 17.67
N PHE A 236 -3.71 5.61 17.09
CA PHE A 236 -3.38 4.23 17.44
C PHE A 236 -2.15 3.80 16.63
N LYS A 237 -1.07 3.45 17.32
CA LYS A 237 0.19 3.05 16.67
C LYS A 237 0.05 1.70 15.98
N ILE A 238 0.91 1.39 15.02
CA ILE A 238 0.85 0.17 14.21
C ILE A 238 0.71 -1.09 15.07
N ALA A 239 1.48 -1.18 16.16
CA ALA A 239 1.45 -2.34 17.05
C ALA A 239 0.09 -2.49 17.76
N GLU A 240 -0.48 -1.39 18.25
CA GLU A 240 -1.79 -1.36 18.91
C GLU A 240 -2.90 -1.70 17.92
N LEU A 241 -2.85 -1.10 16.72
CA LEU A 241 -3.83 -1.31 15.65
C LEU A 241 -3.87 -2.77 15.21
N ILE A 242 -2.70 -3.37 14.91
CA ILE A 242 -2.62 -4.77 14.45
C ILE A 242 -2.99 -5.73 15.58
N SER A 243 -2.57 -5.48 16.82
CA SER A 243 -3.02 -6.26 17.98
C SER A 243 -4.54 -6.23 18.10
N PHE A 244 -5.16 -5.04 18.01
CA PHE A 244 -6.61 -4.90 18.06
C PHE A 244 -7.29 -5.69 16.92
N ILE A 245 -6.85 -5.53 15.68
CA ILE A 245 -7.40 -6.25 14.52
C ILE A 245 -7.28 -7.76 14.71
N SER A 246 -6.12 -8.24 15.19
CA SER A 246 -5.88 -9.67 15.41
C SER A 246 -6.80 -10.32 16.44
N LYS A 247 -7.38 -9.52 17.34
CA LYS A 247 -8.39 -9.97 18.32
C LYS A 247 -9.81 -10.06 17.72
N GLN A 248 -10.04 -9.42 16.57
CA GLN A 248 -11.31 -9.45 15.86
C GLN A 248 -11.33 -10.50 14.74
N MET A 249 -10.20 -10.69 14.06
CA MET A 249 -10.07 -11.61 12.94
C MET A 249 -8.63 -12.08 12.73
N PRO A 250 -8.42 -13.29 12.17
CA PRO A 250 -7.08 -13.74 11.82
C PRO A 250 -6.50 -12.87 10.69
N LEU A 251 -5.22 -12.52 10.83
CA LEU A 251 -4.42 -11.91 9.79
C LEU A 251 -3.48 -12.97 9.20
N GLU A 252 -3.38 -13.02 7.88
CA GLU A 252 -2.54 -13.97 7.17
C GLU A 252 -1.40 -13.27 6.43
N PRO A 253 -0.29 -13.97 6.11
CA PRO A 253 0.78 -13.38 5.30
C PRO A 253 0.25 -12.84 3.96
N GLY A 254 0.61 -11.59 3.66
CA GLY A 254 0.13 -10.88 2.48
C GLY A 254 -1.14 -10.04 2.70
N ASP A 255 -1.81 -10.14 3.85
CA ASP A 255 -2.84 -9.17 4.22
C ASP A 255 -2.22 -7.79 4.41
N ILE A 256 -2.99 -6.74 4.10
CA ILE A 256 -2.54 -5.36 4.16
C ILE A 256 -3.33 -4.60 5.22
N ILE A 257 -2.62 -3.81 6.03
CA ILE A 257 -3.20 -2.90 7.00
C ILE A 257 -2.90 -1.47 6.53
N ALA A 258 -3.94 -0.74 6.11
CA ALA A 258 -3.88 0.68 5.82
C ALA A 258 -4.07 1.46 7.13
N THR A 259 -3.08 2.29 7.48
CA THR A 259 -2.94 2.80 8.86
C THR A 259 -3.73 4.08 9.13
N GLY A 260 -4.46 4.58 8.14
CA GLY A 260 -5.13 5.87 8.18
C GLY A 260 -4.32 6.98 7.52
N THR A 261 -4.94 8.12 7.33
CA THR A 261 -4.43 9.26 6.56
C THR A 261 -4.36 10.52 7.43
N PRO A 262 -3.36 11.41 7.21
CA PRO A 262 -3.28 12.71 7.87
C PRO A 262 -4.36 13.70 7.38
N GLY A 263 -4.38 14.89 7.95
CA GLY A 263 -5.23 16.01 7.52
C GLY A 263 -5.09 16.36 6.04
N GLY A 264 -5.99 17.22 5.55
CA GLY A 264 -6.05 17.63 4.14
C GLY A 264 -6.94 16.75 3.26
N LEU A 265 -7.94 16.10 3.84
CA LEU A 265 -8.94 15.33 3.09
C LEU A 265 -9.67 16.21 2.06
N ALA A 266 -10.16 15.61 0.97
CA ALA A 266 -10.80 16.34 -0.12
C ALA A 266 -11.92 17.30 0.35
N MET A 267 -12.68 16.89 1.37
CA MET A 267 -13.82 17.63 1.89
C MET A 267 -13.48 18.87 2.72
N VAL A 268 -12.26 19.00 3.23
CA VAL A 268 -11.88 20.13 4.11
C VAL A 268 -11.37 21.34 3.32
N HIS A 269 -11.04 21.16 2.05
CA HIS A 269 -10.64 22.26 1.17
C HIS A 269 -11.83 23.17 0.80
N SER A 270 -11.54 24.42 0.45
CA SER A 270 -12.55 25.39 0.00
C SER A 270 -12.14 25.99 -1.36
N PRO A 271 -12.81 25.60 -2.46
CA PRO A 271 -13.84 24.54 -2.56
C PRO A 271 -13.27 23.14 -2.30
N PRO A 272 -14.13 22.13 -1.99
CA PRO A 272 -13.69 20.74 -1.81
C PRO A 272 -12.91 20.22 -3.02
N ALA A 273 -11.81 19.50 -2.75
CA ALA A 273 -10.85 19.04 -3.76
C ALA A 273 -11.09 17.57 -4.14
N TRP A 274 -12.29 17.25 -4.62
CA TRP A 274 -12.63 15.89 -5.06
C TRP A 274 -11.84 15.49 -6.29
N LEU A 275 -11.53 14.19 -6.42
CA LEU A 275 -10.88 13.64 -7.61
C LEU A 275 -11.81 13.69 -8.82
N LEU A 276 -11.23 14.08 -9.96
CA LEU A 276 -11.91 14.17 -11.25
C LEU A 276 -11.13 13.39 -12.32
N PRO A 277 -11.82 12.76 -13.27
CA PRO A 277 -11.16 12.16 -14.43
C PRO A 277 -10.27 13.17 -15.18
N GLY A 278 -9.09 12.70 -15.61
CA GLY A 278 -8.06 13.52 -16.25
C GLY A 278 -6.95 14.00 -15.31
N GLN A 279 -7.14 13.90 -14.01
CA GLN A 279 -6.15 14.30 -13.02
C GLN A 279 -5.06 13.25 -12.81
N MET A 280 -3.93 13.68 -12.21
CA MET A 280 -2.83 12.83 -11.76
C MET A 280 -2.70 12.95 -10.25
N VAL A 281 -2.78 11.81 -9.54
CA VAL A 281 -2.56 11.74 -8.09
C VAL A 281 -1.18 11.19 -7.81
N GLN A 282 -0.48 11.80 -6.88
CA GLN A 282 0.85 11.40 -6.43
C GLN A 282 0.86 11.30 -4.90
N VAL A 283 1.34 10.18 -4.38
CA VAL A 283 1.56 9.94 -2.95
C VAL A 283 3.04 9.74 -2.74
N ASP A 284 3.63 10.54 -1.86
CA ASP A 284 5.06 10.51 -1.54
C ASP A 284 5.25 10.20 -0.05
N LEU A 285 5.91 9.07 0.22
CA LEU A 285 6.36 8.65 1.53
C LEU A 285 7.88 8.43 1.46
N PRO A 286 8.71 9.41 1.83
CA PRO A 286 10.15 9.31 1.76
C PRO A 286 10.68 8.05 2.45
N GLY A 287 11.53 7.30 1.74
CA GLY A 287 12.07 6.01 2.20
C GLY A 287 11.17 4.80 1.98
N VAL A 288 9.87 5.00 1.74
CA VAL A 288 8.89 3.93 1.45
C VAL A 288 8.58 3.84 -0.04
N GLY A 289 8.09 4.93 -0.63
CA GLY A 289 7.75 4.91 -2.05
C GLY A 289 7.10 6.19 -2.54
N PHE A 290 7.14 6.33 -3.87
CA PHE A 290 6.45 7.37 -4.61
C PHE A 290 5.45 6.69 -5.55
N LEU A 291 4.17 6.86 -5.27
CA LEU A 291 3.07 6.21 -5.99
C LEU A 291 2.37 7.25 -6.87
N THR A 292 2.22 6.96 -8.16
CA THR A 292 1.58 7.86 -9.12
C THR A 292 0.49 7.12 -9.88
N ASN A 293 -0.72 7.71 -9.94
CA ASN A 293 -1.86 7.11 -10.63
C ASN A 293 -2.66 8.17 -11.38
N PRO A 294 -2.93 7.98 -12.69
CA PRO A 294 -3.89 8.79 -13.41
C PRO A 294 -5.31 8.46 -12.97
N VAL A 295 -6.17 9.47 -12.95
CA VAL A 295 -7.61 9.30 -12.70
C VAL A 295 -8.35 9.21 -14.03
N LYS A 296 -9.17 8.19 -14.21
CA LYS A 296 -9.97 7.99 -15.43
C LYS A 296 -11.44 7.79 -15.09
N GLN A 297 -12.29 8.08 -16.07
CA GLN A 297 -13.71 7.73 -16.02
C GLN A 297 -13.85 6.21 -15.97
N GLY A 298 -14.57 5.71 -14.99
CA GLY A 298 -15.01 4.32 -14.92
C GLY A 298 -16.32 4.08 -15.67
N VAL A 299 -16.78 2.84 -15.66
CA VAL A 299 -18.12 2.49 -16.14
C VAL A 299 -19.16 2.78 -15.06
N PRO A 300 -20.43 3.08 -15.41
CA PRO A 300 -21.50 3.23 -14.44
C PRO A 300 -21.65 2.00 -13.54
N TYR A 301 -21.94 2.23 -12.25
CA TYR A 301 -22.10 1.15 -11.26
C TYR A 301 -23.45 0.44 -11.41
N PHE A 302 -24.48 1.17 -11.87
CA PHE A 302 -25.86 0.73 -11.86
C PHE A 302 -26.47 0.50 -13.28
N GLU A 303 -25.70 0.75 -14.33
CA GLU A 303 -26.08 0.42 -15.71
C GLU A 303 -25.38 -0.89 -16.13
N GLN A 304 -26.01 -2.01 -15.81
CA GLN A 304 -25.70 -3.32 -16.40
C GLN A 304 -26.96 -4.00 -16.89
#